data_2614291d7abcc034f23e4314ea6920d7
#
_entry.id   2614291d7abcc034f23e4314ea6920d7
#
_cell.length_a   1.000
_cell.length_b   1.000
_cell.length_c   1.000
_cell.angle_alpha   90.00
_cell.angle_beta   90.00
_cell.angle_gamma   90.00
#
_symmetry.space_group_name_H-M   'P 1'
#
loop_
_entity.id
_entity.type
_entity.pdbx_description
1 polymer ?
#
loop_
_entity_poly.entity_id
_entity_poly.type
_entity_poly.pdbx_seq_one_letter_code
_entity_poly.pdbx_strand_id
1 'polypeptide(L)'
;MRIRTIAFANLKRRKGKALFLTLGIAIGVGTAVALLSLSSSIKEEIGSQLDRFGANIVVVPQSNSLSLDYGGVSVSSVSFDVKQLKNEDAANVLDIPYRNRISIVSPKLLGAVNVEGRDVLLAGVDFESELTLKRWWHIAGRKPEKEQELLVGYDAAKSLSLIEPVTGAEAQSEHASHAGSHQSSEDKFQFRIVRNQLRIAGAEHQVAGVISQTGGPEDQMIFGSLAHVQLLLNKPDQLSLIEVSALCKDCPIGDIVSQISERMPQAKVSAIQQSVRARSETIERLTRFLAAVSAIVLAIGSLMIFTTMTGSVIERTKEIGVLRAIGFRREHIIKGLMIEVAVISILGGLMGWGAGMLASWLALPYFAETRIVFEFQPLLAVSAIAAGLVIGTVSSFYPIIRASRLDPSEAVRYV
;
A
#
# COMPACT_ATOMS: atom_id res chain seq x y z
N MET A 1 10.19 46.35 27.41
CA MET A 1 10.38 45.73 26.06
C MET A 1 10.09 44.24 26.18
N ARG A 2 9.17 43.67 25.33
CA ARG A 2 8.84 42.26 25.46
C ARG A 2 9.89 41.40 24.72
N ILE A 3 10.43 40.37 25.37
CA ILE A 3 11.47 39.46 24.83
C ILE A 3 11.08 38.92 23.43
N ARG A 4 9.79 38.64 23.21
CA ARG A 4 9.26 38.20 21.92
C ARG A 4 9.53 39.19 20.76
N THR A 5 9.44 40.52 21.05
CA THR A 5 9.66 41.56 20.00
C THR A 5 11.14 41.61 19.59
N ILE A 6 12.05 41.35 20.51
CA ILE A 6 13.50 41.28 20.24
C ILE A 6 13.82 40.05 19.40
N ALA A 7 13.24 38.88 19.70
CA ALA A 7 13.44 37.63 18.94
C ALA A 7 12.97 37.79 17.48
N PHE A 8 11.78 38.36 17.26
CA PHE A 8 11.26 38.59 15.89
C PHE A 8 12.08 39.64 15.13
N ALA A 9 12.52 40.70 15.76
CA ALA A 9 13.38 41.72 15.13
C ALA A 9 14.72 41.11 14.67
N ASN A 10 15.31 40.23 15.48
CA ASN A 10 16.54 39.52 15.16
C ASN A 10 16.37 38.57 13.97
N LEU A 11 15.26 37.84 13.91
CA LEU A 11 14.93 36.95 12.77
C LEU A 11 14.85 37.78 11.47
N LYS A 12 14.19 38.93 11.49
CA LYS A 12 14.04 39.84 10.35
C LYS A 12 15.36 40.43 9.88
N ARG A 13 16.30 40.63 10.80
CA ARG A 13 17.61 41.23 10.50
C ARG A 13 18.60 40.26 9.88
N ARG A 14 18.47 38.93 10.16
CA ARG A 14 19.39 37.87 9.69
C ARG A 14 18.69 36.80 8.88
N LYS A 15 17.90 37.23 7.87
CA LYS A 15 17.06 36.36 7.03
C LYS A 15 17.82 35.17 6.41
N GLY A 16 19.09 35.38 5.95
CA GLY A 16 19.87 34.31 5.31
C GLY A 16 20.19 33.16 6.27
N LYS A 17 20.55 33.45 7.52
CA LYS A 17 20.83 32.37 8.49
C LYS A 17 19.57 31.68 8.96
N ALA A 18 18.48 32.42 9.16
CA ALA A 18 17.19 31.84 9.49
C ALA A 18 16.70 30.94 8.37
N LEU A 19 16.83 31.37 7.11
CA LEU A 19 16.48 30.57 5.94
C LEU A 19 17.31 29.28 5.85
N PHE A 20 18.63 29.38 6.06
CA PHE A 20 19.54 28.23 6.02
C PHE A 20 19.20 27.19 7.09
N LEU A 21 18.93 27.65 8.33
CA LEU A 21 18.48 26.77 9.41
C LEU A 21 17.11 26.13 9.12
N THR A 22 16.16 26.93 8.61
CA THR A 22 14.83 26.43 8.25
C THR A 22 14.93 25.38 7.16
N LEU A 23 15.75 25.60 6.11
CA LEU A 23 16.00 24.63 5.05
C LEU A 23 16.67 23.36 5.57
N GLY A 24 17.64 23.47 6.48
CA GLY A 24 18.28 22.29 7.08
C GLY A 24 17.29 21.40 7.83
N ILE A 25 16.41 22.01 8.63
CA ILE A 25 15.32 21.29 9.32
C ILE A 25 14.32 20.74 8.30
N ALA A 26 13.95 21.52 7.30
CA ALA A 26 12.99 21.12 6.27
C ALA A 26 13.48 19.92 5.46
N ILE A 27 14.75 19.87 5.08
CA ILE A 27 15.34 18.72 4.38
C ILE A 27 15.35 17.49 5.29
N GLY A 28 15.81 17.60 6.52
CA GLY A 28 15.86 16.47 7.45
C GLY A 28 14.48 15.90 7.75
N VAL A 29 13.53 16.74 8.14
CA VAL A 29 12.16 16.34 8.44
C VAL A 29 11.45 15.89 7.18
N GLY A 30 11.64 16.59 6.04
CA GLY A 30 11.02 16.24 4.76
C GLY A 30 11.43 14.87 4.25
N THR A 31 12.71 14.53 4.34
CA THR A 31 13.20 13.19 3.99
C THR A 31 12.57 12.12 4.90
N ALA A 32 12.51 12.37 6.21
CA ALA A 32 11.89 11.42 7.13
C ALA A 32 10.39 11.23 6.83
N VAL A 33 9.65 12.31 6.59
CA VAL A 33 8.22 12.28 6.22
C VAL A 33 8.02 11.54 4.90
N ALA A 34 8.82 11.83 3.87
CA ALA A 34 8.72 11.17 2.57
C ALA A 34 8.92 9.65 2.68
N LEU A 35 9.96 9.21 3.40
CA LEU A 35 10.28 7.80 3.58
C LEU A 35 9.23 7.06 4.42
N LEU A 36 8.74 7.68 5.50
CA LEU A 36 7.70 7.10 6.34
C LEU A 36 6.34 7.05 5.61
N SER A 37 5.98 8.08 4.87
CA SER A 37 4.75 8.13 4.07
C SER A 37 4.78 7.07 2.96
N LEU A 38 5.89 6.94 2.23
CA LEU A 38 6.06 5.91 1.22
C LEU A 38 5.96 4.50 1.82
N SER A 39 6.62 4.27 2.96
CA SER A 39 6.57 2.98 3.67
C SER A 39 5.16 2.63 4.14
N SER A 40 4.38 3.60 4.65
CA SER A 40 3.00 3.37 5.08
C SER A 40 2.09 3.06 3.89
N SER A 41 2.23 3.78 2.77
CA SER A 41 1.45 3.54 1.55
C SER A 41 1.71 2.14 0.96
N ILE A 42 2.96 1.68 0.95
CA ILE A 42 3.30 0.32 0.50
C ILE A 42 2.67 -0.73 1.42
N LYS A 43 2.70 -0.53 2.74
CA LYS A 43 2.07 -1.46 3.70
C LYS A 43 0.56 -1.53 3.53
N GLU A 44 -0.09 -0.41 3.30
CA GLU A 44 -1.54 -0.32 3.11
C GLU A 44 -1.98 -0.97 1.80
N GLU A 45 -1.23 -0.74 0.72
CA GLU A 45 -1.47 -1.42 -0.57
C GLU A 45 -1.39 -2.94 -0.43
N ILE A 46 -0.35 -3.45 0.24
CA ILE A 46 -0.21 -4.89 0.48
C ILE A 46 -1.32 -5.40 1.39
N GLY A 47 -1.69 -4.64 2.43
CA GLY A 47 -2.82 -4.97 3.29
C GLY A 47 -4.13 -5.06 2.50
N SER A 48 -4.40 -4.10 1.64
CA SER A 48 -5.61 -4.06 0.82
C SER A 48 -5.67 -5.20 -0.21
N GLN A 49 -4.53 -5.57 -0.79
CA GLN A 49 -4.42 -6.74 -1.67
C GLN A 49 -4.73 -8.04 -0.92
N LEU A 50 -4.35 -8.12 0.37
CA LEU A 50 -4.65 -9.28 1.22
C LEU A 50 -6.11 -9.39 1.61
N ASP A 51 -6.74 -8.29 1.94
CA ASP A 51 -8.16 -8.26 2.27
C ASP A 51 -9.04 -8.61 1.06
N ARG A 52 -8.50 -8.46 -0.16
CA ARG A 52 -9.13 -8.91 -1.42
C ARG A 52 -9.02 -10.43 -1.65
N PHE A 53 -8.16 -11.15 -0.95
CA PHE A 53 -8.14 -12.61 -1.00
C PHE A 53 -9.07 -13.16 0.09
N GLY A 54 -10.32 -13.46 -0.25
CA GLY A 54 -11.28 -14.10 0.67
C GLY A 54 -10.84 -15.50 1.12
N ALA A 55 -10.02 -16.19 0.31
CA ALA A 55 -9.34 -17.42 0.68
C ALA A 55 -8.06 -17.12 1.46
N ASN A 56 -7.81 -17.86 2.53
CA ASN A 56 -6.57 -17.78 3.30
C ASN A 56 -5.72 -19.07 3.23
N ILE A 57 -6.27 -20.14 2.64
CA ILE A 57 -5.58 -21.40 2.38
C ILE A 57 -5.84 -21.81 0.93
N VAL A 58 -4.81 -22.30 0.26
CA VAL A 58 -4.89 -22.87 -1.10
C VAL A 58 -4.34 -24.28 -1.07
N VAL A 59 -5.10 -25.20 -1.64
CA VAL A 59 -4.74 -26.60 -1.85
C VAL A 59 -4.49 -26.80 -3.35
N VAL A 60 -3.29 -27.19 -3.73
CA VAL A 60 -2.91 -27.47 -5.12
C VAL A 60 -2.39 -28.89 -5.26
N PRO A 61 -2.44 -29.49 -6.45
CA PRO A 61 -1.84 -30.79 -6.67
C PRO A 61 -0.36 -30.80 -6.30
N GLN A 62 0.09 -31.85 -5.63
CA GLN A 62 1.52 -32.02 -5.41
C GLN A 62 2.20 -32.37 -6.73
N SER A 63 3.17 -31.59 -7.13
CA SER A 63 4.00 -31.84 -8.31
C SER A 63 5.47 -31.76 -7.93
N ASN A 64 6.27 -32.65 -8.49
CA ASN A 64 7.71 -32.51 -8.48
C ASN A 64 8.11 -31.70 -9.71
N SER A 65 8.70 -30.54 -9.50
CA SER A 65 9.19 -29.69 -10.59
C SER A 65 10.69 -29.58 -10.52
N LEU A 66 11.36 -29.82 -11.63
CA LEU A 66 12.75 -29.48 -11.85
C LEU A 66 12.77 -28.19 -12.68
N SER A 67 13.26 -27.11 -12.10
CA SER A 67 13.55 -25.87 -12.84
C SER A 67 15.04 -25.85 -13.19
N LEU A 68 15.34 -25.61 -14.44
CA LEU A 68 16.69 -25.32 -14.89
C LEU A 68 16.85 -23.79 -14.96
N ASP A 69 17.51 -23.25 -13.95
CA ASP A 69 17.83 -21.84 -13.88
C ASP A 69 19.26 -21.61 -14.35
N TYR A 70 19.42 -20.81 -15.42
CA TYR A 70 20.71 -20.44 -15.95
C TYR A 70 20.87 -18.92 -15.85
N GLY A 71 21.84 -18.47 -15.05
CA GLY A 71 22.12 -17.05 -14.87
C GLY A 71 20.98 -16.22 -14.29
N GLY A 72 20.10 -16.82 -13.46
CA GLY A 72 18.94 -16.16 -12.88
C GLY A 72 17.70 -16.09 -13.79
N VAL A 73 17.77 -16.71 -14.98
CA VAL A 73 16.65 -16.86 -15.91
C VAL A 73 16.20 -18.32 -15.90
N SER A 74 14.92 -18.56 -15.64
CA SER A 74 14.33 -19.91 -15.74
C SER A 74 14.21 -20.28 -17.22
N VAL A 75 15.08 -21.19 -17.66
CA VAL A 75 15.17 -21.61 -19.07
C VAL A 75 14.15 -22.71 -19.38
N SER A 76 13.86 -23.57 -18.41
CA SER A 76 12.89 -24.65 -18.55
C SER A 76 12.42 -25.11 -17.18
N SER A 77 11.13 -25.39 -17.05
CA SER A 77 10.57 -26.10 -15.91
C SER A 77 9.82 -27.32 -16.39
N VAL A 78 10.24 -28.49 -15.94
CA VAL A 78 9.55 -29.76 -16.22
C VAL A 78 8.90 -30.22 -14.94
N SER A 79 7.58 -30.29 -14.95
CA SER A 79 6.80 -30.88 -13.87
C SER A 79 6.58 -32.36 -14.18
N PHE A 80 6.95 -33.23 -13.27
CA PHE A 80 6.74 -34.67 -13.37
C PHE A 80 6.03 -35.15 -12.11
N ASP A 81 5.39 -36.31 -12.21
CA ASP A 81 4.59 -36.91 -11.13
C ASP A 81 3.54 -35.93 -10.56
N VAL A 82 2.85 -35.22 -11.46
CA VAL A 82 1.77 -34.32 -11.09
C VAL A 82 0.58 -35.14 -10.63
N LYS A 83 0.33 -35.17 -9.33
CA LYS A 83 -0.86 -35.76 -8.75
C LYS A 83 -2.06 -34.91 -9.15
N GLN A 84 -3.22 -35.54 -9.34
CA GLN A 84 -4.45 -34.83 -9.71
C GLN A 84 -5.34 -34.68 -8.48
N LEU A 85 -5.95 -33.49 -8.35
CA LEU A 85 -7.05 -33.28 -7.43
C LEU A 85 -8.36 -33.58 -8.13
N LYS A 86 -9.30 -34.16 -7.38
CA LYS A 86 -10.64 -34.54 -7.84
C LYS A 86 -11.72 -33.77 -7.10
N ASN A 87 -12.95 -33.81 -7.62
CA ASN A 87 -14.09 -33.17 -6.95
C ASN A 87 -14.30 -33.71 -5.51
N GLU A 88 -14.02 -35.00 -5.27
CA GLU A 88 -14.10 -35.61 -3.92
C GLU A 88 -13.11 -35.00 -2.93
N ASP A 89 -11.99 -34.47 -3.40
CA ASP A 89 -10.99 -33.83 -2.56
C ASP A 89 -11.48 -32.54 -1.94
N ALA A 90 -12.41 -31.85 -2.57
CA ALA A 90 -13.05 -30.67 -1.98
C ALA A 90 -13.87 -31.02 -0.71
N ALA A 91 -14.49 -32.22 -0.68
CA ALA A 91 -15.16 -32.73 0.50
C ALA A 91 -14.15 -33.19 1.58
N ASN A 92 -13.02 -33.79 1.17
CA ASN A 92 -11.96 -34.22 2.07
C ASN A 92 -11.32 -33.07 2.88
N VAL A 93 -11.30 -31.85 2.33
CA VAL A 93 -10.87 -30.63 3.05
C VAL A 93 -11.73 -30.39 4.29
N LEU A 94 -13.00 -30.78 4.28
CA LEU A 94 -13.92 -30.63 5.40
C LEU A 94 -13.86 -31.80 6.41
N ASP A 95 -13.17 -32.88 6.09
CA ASP A 95 -13.00 -34.06 6.97
C ASP A 95 -11.78 -33.91 7.89
N ILE A 96 -11.74 -32.82 8.64
CA ILE A 96 -10.71 -32.47 9.60
C ILE A 96 -11.31 -32.09 10.97
N PRO A 97 -10.58 -32.25 12.08
CA PRO A 97 -11.03 -31.84 13.40
C PRO A 97 -11.50 -30.38 13.49
N TYR A 98 -10.85 -29.46 12.76
CA TYR A 98 -11.21 -28.04 12.75
C TYR A 98 -12.23 -27.66 11.67
N ARG A 99 -13.07 -28.61 11.21
CA ARG A 99 -14.13 -28.36 10.23
C ARG A 99 -14.99 -27.12 10.53
N ASN A 100 -15.33 -26.92 11.79
CA ASN A 100 -16.16 -25.78 12.25
C ASN A 100 -15.49 -24.41 12.06
N ARG A 101 -14.22 -24.38 11.74
CA ARG A 101 -13.44 -23.17 11.45
C ARG A 101 -13.35 -22.88 9.95
N ILE A 102 -13.71 -23.83 9.09
CA ILE A 102 -13.78 -23.62 7.65
C ILE A 102 -15.13 -23.02 7.31
N SER A 103 -15.12 -21.87 6.65
CA SER A 103 -16.35 -21.17 6.24
C SER A 103 -16.76 -21.55 4.81
N ILE A 104 -15.80 -21.55 3.88
CA ILE A 104 -16.07 -21.74 2.46
C ILE A 104 -14.95 -22.61 1.88
N VAL A 105 -15.36 -23.55 1.02
CA VAL A 105 -14.46 -24.35 0.17
C VAL A 105 -14.90 -24.11 -1.27
N SER A 106 -13.99 -23.59 -2.12
CA SER A 106 -14.26 -23.27 -3.51
C SER A 106 -13.31 -24.06 -4.42
N PRO A 107 -13.76 -25.18 -5.00
CA PRO A 107 -12.98 -25.95 -5.98
C PRO A 107 -12.91 -25.23 -7.32
N LYS A 108 -11.75 -25.31 -7.99
CA LYS A 108 -11.51 -24.67 -9.29
C LYS A 108 -10.76 -25.56 -10.26
N LEU A 109 -11.19 -25.50 -11.51
CA LEU A 109 -10.44 -26.03 -12.64
C LEU A 109 -9.99 -24.88 -13.54
N LEU A 110 -8.70 -24.79 -13.79
CA LEU A 110 -8.12 -23.79 -14.69
C LEU A 110 -7.67 -24.44 -16.00
N GLY A 111 -7.91 -23.77 -17.11
CA GLY A 111 -7.41 -24.16 -18.41
C GLY A 111 -7.29 -22.98 -19.35
N ALA A 112 -6.47 -23.12 -20.38
CA ALA A 112 -6.39 -22.16 -21.47
C ALA A 112 -7.31 -22.60 -22.59
N VAL A 113 -8.08 -21.67 -23.16
CA VAL A 113 -8.96 -21.89 -24.29
C VAL A 113 -8.75 -20.81 -25.34
N ASN A 114 -8.87 -21.19 -26.61
CA ASN A 114 -8.85 -20.22 -27.69
C ASN A 114 -10.25 -19.66 -27.89
N VAL A 115 -10.40 -18.36 -27.72
CA VAL A 115 -11.65 -17.63 -27.93
C VAL A 115 -11.41 -16.59 -29.02
N GLU A 116 -12.04 -16.82 -30.18
CA GLU A 116 -11.97 -15.91 -31.35
C GLU A 116 -10.51 -15.58 -31.76
N GLY A 117 -9.59 -16.56 -31.68
CA GLY A 117 -8.19 -16.42 -32.08
C GLY A 117 -7.28 -15.87 -30.96
N ARG A 118 -7.77 -15.71 -29.73
CA ARG A 118 -7.02 -15.29 -28.56
C ARG A 118 -7.03 -16.37 -27.49
N ASP A 119 -5.88 -16.59 -26.89
CA ASP A 119 -5.78 -17.51 -25.77
C ASP A 119 -6.17 -16.79 -24.48
N VAL A 120 -7.19 -17.32 -23.80
CA VAL A 120 -7.74 -16.77 -22.56
C VAL A 120 -7.80 -17.87 -21.51
N LEU A 121 -7.59 -17.50 -20.26
CA LEU A 121 -7.75 -18.42 -19.13
C LEU A 121 -9.24 -18.63 -18.84
N LEU A 122 -9.66 -19.89 -18.84
CA LEU A 122 -11.00 -20.32 -18.46
C LEU A 122 -10.93 -20.97 -17.07
N ALA A 123 -11.74 -20.46 -16.14
CA ALA A 123 -11.87 -20.98 -14.79
C ALA A 123 -13.25 -21.61 -14.59
N GLY A 124 -13.27 -22.89 -14.31
CA GLY A 124 -14.47 -23.59 -13.83
C GLY A 124 -14.59 -23.44 -12.33
N VAL A 125 -15.70 -22.88 -11.89
CA VAL A 125 -15.96 -22.57 -10.47
C VAL A 125 -17.37 -23.02 -10.07
N ASP A 126 -17.56 -23.26 -8.78
CA ASP A 126 -18.89 -23.28 -8.21
C ASP A 126 -19.28 -21.83 -7.85
N PHE A 127 -20.22 -21.25 -8.59
CA PHE A 127 -20.59 -19.86 -8.44
C PHE A 127 -21.15 -19.51 -7.07
N GLU A 128 -21.77 -20.45 -6.35
CA GLU A 128 -22.32 -20.23 -5.04
C GLU A 128 -21.20 -19.99 -4.03
N SER A 129 -20.23 -20.87 -3.97
CA SER A 129 -19.05 -20.74 -3.09
C SER A 129 -18.14 -19.61 -3.53
N GLU A 130 -17.91 -19.43 -4.85
CA GLU A 130 -17.00 -18.40 -5.36
C GLU A 130 -17.50 -16.98 -5.10
N LEU A 131 -18.78 -16.68 -5.36
CA LEU A 131 -19.36 -15.37 -5.10
C LEU A 131 -19.49 -15.06 -3.60
N THR A 132 -19.61 -16.11 -2.77
CA THR A 132 -19.56 -15.96 -1.31
C THR A 132 -18.14 -15.70 -0.83
N LEU A 133 -17.15 -16.32 -1.44
CA LEU A 133 -15.72 -16.14 -1.16
C LEU A 133 -15.24 -14.76 -1.60
N LYS A 134 -15.64 -14.32 -2.80
CA LYS A 134 -15.21 -13.08 -3.44
C LYS A 134 -16.30 -12.01 -3.44
N ARG A 135 -16.73 -11.60 -2.25
CA ARG A 135 -17.81 -10.61 -2.05
C ARG A 135 -17.51 -9.22 -2.62
N TRP A 136 -16.24 -8.92 -2.92
CA TRP A 136 -15.81 -7.65 -3.54
C TRP A 136 -15.99 -7.63 -5.06
N TRP A 137 -16.38 -8.73 -5.68
CA TRP A 137 -16.69 -8.72 -7.10
C TRP A 137 -17.97 -7.91 -7.37
N HIS A 138 -17.80 -6.82 -8.07
CA HIS A 138 -18.90 -6.03 -8.57
C HIS A 138 -19.18 -6.47 -10.01
N ILE A 139 -20.35 -7.00 -10.26
CA ILE A 139 -20.75 -7.59 -11.53
C ILE A 139 -21.68 -6.61 -12.26
N ALA A 140 -21.26 -6.15 -13.44
CA ALA A 140 -22.13 -5.48 -14.40
C ALA A 140 -22.93 -6.53 -15.15
N GLY A 141 -24.24 -6.42 -15.13
CA GLY A 141 -25.16 -7.45 -15.63
C GLY A 141 -25.76 -8.29 -14.50
N ARG A 142 -25.88 -9.58 -14.69
CA ARG A 142 -26.44 -10.51 -13.70
C ARG A 142 -25.47 -11.64 -13.33
N LYS A 143 -25.75 -12.31 -12.24
CA LYS A 143 -25.06 -13.54 -11.87
C LYS A 143 -25.45 -14.69 -12.82
N PRO A 144 -24.52 -15.60 -13.14
CA PRO A 144 -24.86 -16.81 -13.89
C PRO A 144 -25.86 -17.68 -13.13
N GLU A 145 -26.92 -18.11 -13.80
CA GLU A 145 -27.94 -19.00 -13.25
C GLU A 145 -27.94 -20.35 -13.96
N LYS A 146 -27.51 -20.38 -15.22
CA LYS A 146 -27.44 -21.58 -16.03
C LYS A 146 -26.00 -22.08 -16.16
N GLU A 147 -25.82 -23.38 -16.30
CA GLU A 147 -24.50 -24.02 -16.42
C GLU A 147 -23.65 -23.49 -17.59
N GLN A 148 -24.29 -23.07 -18.68
CA GLN A 148 -23.62 -22.58 -19.89
C GLN A 148 -23.36 -21.06 -19.88
N GLU A 149 -23.75 -20.36 -18.81
CA GLU A 149 -23.54 -18.94 -18.69
C GLU A 149 -22.15 -18.65 -18.14
N LEU A 150 -21.56 -17.57 -18.67
CA LEU A 150 -20.21 -17.15 -18.34
C LEU A 150 -20.21 -15.81 -17.61
N LEU A 151 -19.21 -15.64 -16.75
CA LEU A 151 -18.82 -14.37 -16.17
C LEU A 151 -17.44 -14.03 -16.71
N VAL A 152 -17.22 -12.77 -17.12
CA VAL A 152 -15.97 -12.39 -17.79
C VAL A 152 -15.27 -11.32 -16.97
N GLY A 153 -13.98 -11.47 -16.74
CA GLY A 153 -13.15 -10.46 -16.09
C GLY A 153 -12.95 -9.24 -16.99
N TYR A 154 -12.63 -8.10 -16.38
CA TYR A 154 -12.57 -6.81 -17.06
C TYR A 154 -11.61 -6.78 -18.26
N ASP A 155 -10.36 -7.22 -18.09
CA ASP A 155 -9.35 -7.19 -19.15
C ASP A 155 -9.66 -8.21 -20.25
N ALA A 156 -10.18 -9.40 -19.88
CA ALA A 156 -10.67 -10.38 -20.82
C ALA A 156 -11.84 -9.83 -21.64
N ALA A 157 -12.81 -9.18 -21.00
CA ALA A 157 -13.95 -8.56 -21.67
C ALA A 157 -13.52 -7.46 -22.64
N LYS A 158 -12.56 -6.62 -22.23
CA LYS A 158 -11.97 -5.59 -23.07
C LYS A 158 -11.23 -6.17 -24.26
N SER A 159 -10.41 -7.19 -24.05
CA SER A 159 -9.65 -7.85 -25.11
C SER A 159 -10.55 -8.53 -26.14
N LEU A 160 -11.69 -9.06 -25.72
CA LEU A 160 -12.69 -9.74 -26.57
C LEU A 160 -13.76 -8.78 -27.13
N SER A 161 -13.60 -7.47 -26.93
CA SER A 161 -14.53 -6.43 -27.40
C SER A 161 -15.98 -6.66 -26.92
N LEU A 162 -16.14 -7.13 -25.69
CA LEU A 162 -17.43 -7.28 -25.03
C LEU A 162 -17.91 -6.00 -24.37
N ILE A 163 -16.97 -5.12 -24.01
CA ILE A 163 -17.23 -3.87 -23.31
C ILE A 163 -16.59 -2.69 -24.04
N GLU A 164 -17.25 -1.54 -23.94
CA GLU A 164 -16.71 -0.24 -24.36
C GLU A 164 -16.66 0.72 -23.17
N PRO A 165 -15.60 1.57 -23.06
CA PRO A 165 -15.55 2.57 -22.02
C PRO A 165 -16.60 3.65 -22.23
N VAL A 166 -17.32 4.04 -21.19
CA VAL A 166 -18.23 5.17 -21.23
C VAL A 166 -17.40 6.47 -21.23
N THR A 167 -17.37 7.17 -22.36
CA THR A 167 -16.70 8.47 -22.45
C THR A 167 -17.53 9.53 -21.75
N GLY A 168 -16.86 10.39 -20.92
CA GLY A 168 -17.52 11.37 -20.03
C GLY A 168 -18.45 12.42 -20.68
N ALA A 169 -18.62 12.41 -22.03
CA ALA A 169 -19.58 13.25 -22.73
C ALA A 169 -21.01 12.66 -22.68
N GLU A 170 -21.16 11.36 -22.56
CA GLU A 170 -22.47 10.69 -22.51
C GLU A 170 -23.04 10.64 -21.08
N ALA A 171 -22.19 10.64 -20.06
CA ALA A 171 -22.60 10.68 -18.66
C ALA A 171 -23.29 12.00 -18.25
N GLN A 172 -23.13 13.07 -19.01
CA GLN A 172 -23.76 14.38 -18.74
C GLN A 172 -25.09 14.59 -19.50
N SER A 173 -25.35 13.83 -20.56
CA SER A 173 -26.57 14.02 -21.36
C SER A 173 -27.77 13.22 -20.83
N GLU A 174 -27.57 12.16 -20.08
CA GLU A 174 -28.65 11.35 -19.48
C GLU A 174 -29.19 11.92 -18.17
N HIS A 175 -28.44 12.80 -17.48
CA HIS A 175 -28.90 13.47 -16.25
C HIS A 175 -29.96 14.56 -16.48
N ALA A 176 -30.20 14.93 -17.71
CA ALA A 176 -31.13 16.03 -18.02
C ALA A 176 -32.59 15.63 -18.38
N SER A 177 -32.88 14.33 -18.54
CA SER A 177 -34.15 13.91 -19.11
C SER A 177 -35.05 12.99 -18.31
N HIS A 178 -34.62 12.44 -17.16
CA HIS A 178 -35.49 11.56 -16.38
C HIS A 178 -35.41 11.80 -14.85
N ALA A 179 -36.19 12.78 -14.40
CA ALA A 179 -36.65 12.85 -13.02
C ALA A 179 -37.86 11.88 -12.88
N GLY A 180 -37.61 10.67 -12.43
CA GLY A 180 -38.66 9.71 -12.07
C GLY A 180 -38.48 8.32 -12.69
N SER A 181 -38.21 7.39 -11.83
CA SER A 181 -38.30 5.92 -11.94
C SER A 181 -37.00 5.14 -12.08
N HIS A 182 -36.77 4.28 -11.06
CA HIS A 182 -35.88 3.11 -11.01
C HIS A 182 -34.46 3.32 -11.58
N GLN A 183 -33.53 3.69 -10.69
CA GLN A 183 -32.09 3.58 -10.95
C GLN A 183 -31.74 2.13 -11.28
N SER A 184 -31.53 1.86 -12.55
CA SER A 184 -30.90 0.64 -13.04
C SER A 184 -29.46 0.63 -12.54
N SER A 185 -28.98 -0.54 -12.11
CA SER A 185 -27.66 -0.79 -11.51
C SER A 185 -26.47 -0.49 -12.45
N GLU A 186 -26.72 -0.04 -13.68
CA GLU A 186 -25.72 0.21 -14.71
C GLU A 186 -24.93 1.52 -14.56
N ASP A 187 -25.46 2.50 -13.81
CA ASP A 187 -24.80 3.81 -13.59
C ASP A 187 -23.50 3.76 -12.71
N LYS A 188 -23.12 2.59 -12.22
CA LYS A 188 -21.93 2.43 -11.36
C LYS A 188 -20.67 1.98 -12.09
N PHE A 189 -20.77 1.59 -13.35
CA PHE A 189 -19.67 1.00 -14.09
C PHE A 189 -19.12 1.98 -15.14
N GLN A 190 -17.80 2.08 -15.23
CA GLN A 190 -17.11 2.95 -16.22
C GLN A 190 -17.11 2.35 -17.63
N PHE A 191 -17.93 1.31 -17.89
CA PHE A 191 -18.03 0.61 -19.17
C PHE A 191 -19.44 0.11 -19.40
N ARG A 192 -19.79 -0.12 -20.67
CA ARG A 192 -21.05 -0.70 -21.12
C ARG A 192 -20.79 -2.01 -21.82
N ILE A 193 -21.66 -3.01 -21.59
CA ILE A 193 -21.59 -4.30 -22.28
C ILE A 193 -22.24 -4.12 -23.66
N VAL A 194 -21.46 -4.35 -24.73
CA VAL A 194 -21.91 -4.21 -26.13
C VAL A 194 -22.23 -5.56 -26.77
N ARG A 195 -21.63 -6.64 -26.28
CA ARG A 195 -21.87 -8.01 -26.77
C ARG A 195 -21.97 -8.97 -25.59
N ASN A 196 -22.98 -9.83 -25.61
CA ASN A 196 -23.28 -10.79 -24.54
C ASN A 196 -23.13 -12.27 -24.96
N GLN A 197 -22.44 -12.54 -26.07
CA GLN A 197 -22.20 -13.89 -26.56
C GLN A 197 -20.73 -14.09 -26.92
N LEU A 198 -20.21 -15.27 -26.62
CA LEU A 198 -18.86 -15.70 -26.92
C LEU A 198 -18.88 -17.10 -27.53
N ARG A 199 -18.00 -17.33 -28.49
CA ARG A 199 -17.80 -18.66 -29.06
C ARG A 199 -16.56 -19.31 -28.48
N ILE A 200 -16.74 -20.39 -27.69
CA ILE A 200 -15.69 -21.17 -27.07
C ILE A 200 -15.78 -22.62 -27.59
N ALA A 201 -14.66 -23.17 -28.04
CA ALA A 201 -14.61 -24.54 -28.58
C ALA A 201 -15.68 -24.85 -29.63
N GLY A 202 -16.08 -23.85 -30.43
CA GLY A 202 -17.09 -23.99 -31.49
C GLY A 202 -18.55 -23.86 -31.05
N ALA A 203 -18.83 -23.75 -29.74
CA ALA A 203 -20.16 -23.53 -29.16
C ALA A 203 -20.36 -22.07 -28.73
N GLU A 204 -21.59 -21.58 -28.86
CA GLU A 204 -21.97 -20.25 -28.40
C GLU A 204 -22.36 -20.28 -26.93
N HIS A 205 -21.79 -19.37 -26.14
CA HIS A 205 -22.04 -19.22 -24.71
C HIS A 205 -22.55 -17.82 -24.43
N GLN A 206 -23.49 -17.71 -23.49
CA GLN A 206 -24.06 -16.43 -23.09
C GLN A 206 -23.19 -15.82 -21.95
N VAL A 207 -22.81 -14.58 -22.12
CA VAL A 207 -22.17 -13.79 -21.05
C VAL A 207 -23.26 -13.20 -20.17
N ALA A 208 -23.33 -13.65 -18.91
CA ALA A 208 -24.30 -13.17 -17.93
C ALA A 208 -23.89 -11.80 -17.36
N GLY A 209 -22.60 -11.57 -17.23
CA GLY A 209 -22.08 -10.31 -16.71
C GLY A 209 -20.56 -10.18 -16.86
N VAL A 210 -20.07 -8.98 -16.56
CA VAL A 210 -18.64 -8.65 -16.55
C VAL A 210 -18.26 -8.19 -15.16
N ILE A 211 -17.15 -8.70 -14.63
CA ILE A 211 -16.59 -8.30 -13.34
C ILE A 211 -15.89 -6.96 -13.53
N SER A 212 -16.14 -6.01 -12.63
CA SER A 212 -15.40 -4.73 -12.59
C SER A 212 -13.91 -4.98 -12.38
N GLN A 213 -13.08 -4.06 -12.83
CA GLN A 213 -11.64 -4.15 -12.65
C GLN A 213 -11.27 -4.37 -11.18
N THR A 214 -10.62 -5.50 -10.90
CA THR A 214 -10.20 -5.90 -9.55
C THR A 214 -8.72 -5.62 -9.30
N GLY A 215 -7.91 -5.48 -10.37
CA GLY A 215 -6.45 -5.43 -10.30
C GLY A 215 -5.82 -6.79 -9.99
N GLY A 216 -6.59 -7.87 -10.03
CA GLY A 216 -6.16 -9.24 -9.78
C GLY A 216 -6.11 -10.09 -11.07
N PRO A 217 -5.65 -11.35 -10.96
CA PRO A 217 -5.61 -12.28 -12.09
C PRO A 217 -7.00 -12.58 -12.66
N GLU A 218 -8.05 -12.37 -11.89
CA GLU A 218 -9.44 -12.53 -12.31
C GLU A 218 -9.82 -11.65 -13.48
N ASP A 219 -9.20 -10.50 -13.62
CA ASP A 219 -9.48 -9.55 -14.70
C ASP A 219 -9.19 -10.16 -16.08
N GLN A 220 -8.26 -11.13 -16.16
CA GLN A 220 -7.86 -11.80 -17.40
C GLN A 220 -8.54 -13.14 -17.63
N MET A 221 -9.52 -13.52 -16.79
CA MET A 221 -10.16 -14.82 -16.81
C MET A 221 -11.61 -14.76 -17.30
N ILE A 222 -12.06 -15.90 -17.85
CA ILE A 222 -13.47 -16.20 -18.08
C ILE A 222 -13.88 -17.25 -17.05
N PHE A 223 -15.02 -17.06 -16.40
CA PHE A 223 -15.55 -17.99 -15.39
C PHE A 223 -16.79 -18.68 -15.92
N GLY A 224 -16.84 -19.99 -15.77
CA GLY A 224 -17.99 -20.83 -16.08
C GLY A 224 -18.29 -21.80 -14.94
N SER A 225 -19.43 -22.46 -14.98
CA SER A 225 -19.74 -23.54 -14.04
C SER A 225 -18.67 -24.63 -14.08
N LEU A 226 -18.27 -25.15 -12.91
CA LEU A 226 -17.23 -26.17 -12.79
C LEU A 226 -17.52 -27.39 -13.69
N ALA A 227 -18.73 -27.92 -13.63
CA ALA A 227 -19.13 -29.07 -14.42
C ALA A 227 -19.03 -28.80 -15.93
N HIS A 228 -19.47 -27.62 -16.37
CA HIS A 228 -19.43 -27.23 -17.77
C HIS A 228 -17.98 -27.05 -18.26
N VAL A 229 -17.14 -26.41 -17.48
CA VAL A 229 -15.73 -26.21 -17.85
C VAL A 229 -14.94 -27.52 -17.84
N GLN A 230 -15.25 -28.47 -16.94
CA GLN A 230 -14.67 -29.81 -16.96
C GLN A 230 -14.98 -30.54 -18.28
N LEU A 231 -16.19 -30.38 -18.81
CA LEU A 231 -16.55 -30.91 -20.11
C LEU A 231 -15.82 -30.19 -21.26
N LEU A 232 -15.79 -28.87 -21.26
CA LEU A 232 -15.13 -28.07 -22.30
C LEU A 232 -13.63 -28.36 -22.40
N LEU A 233 -12.97 -28.58 -21.26
CA LEU A 233 -11.53 -28.86 -21.19
C LEU A 233 -11.21 -30.35 -21.33
N ASN A 234 -12.24 -31.21 -21.49
CA ASN A 234 -12.09 -32.67 -21.50
C ASN A 234 -11.32 -33.21 -20.28
N LYS A 235 -11.64 -32.67 -19.09
CA LYS A 235 -11.04 -33.03 -17.81
C LYS A 235 -12.13 -33.31 -16.75
N PRO A 236 -12.91 -34.38 -16.95
CA PRO A 236 -13.96 -34.72 -16.00
C PRO A 236 -13.38 -35.02 -14.63
N ASP A 237 -14.04 -34.59 -13.59
CA ASP A 237 -13.68 -34.83 -12.17
C ASP A 237 -12.30 -34.30 -11.75
N GLN A 238 -11.67 -33.41 -12.53
CA GLN A 238 -10.37 -32.86 -12.20
C GLN A 238 -10.49 -31.43 -11.66
N LEU A 239 -9.60 -31.11 -10.71
CA LEU A 239 -9.44 -29.77 -10.14
C LEU A 239 -8.00 -29.30 -10.30
N SER A 240 -7.81 -28.03 -10.55
CA SER A 240 -6.49 -27.38 -10.53
C SER A 240 -6.09 -26.88 -9.15
N LEU A 241 -7.07 -26.40 -8.36
CA LEU A 241 -6.86 -25.95 -7.00
C LEU A 241 -8.18 -25.93 -6.21
N ILE A 242 -8.07 -25.87 -4.89
CA ILE A 242 -9.19 -25.63 -3.99
C ILE A 242 -8.82 -24.43 -3.11
N GLU A 243 -9.63 -23.38 -3.16
CA GLU A 243 -9.53 -22.25 -2.28
C GLU A 243 -10.37 -22.48 -1.02
N VAL A 244 -9.78 -22.23 0.13
CA VAL A 244 -10.43 -22.43 1.44
C VAL A 244 -10.38 -21.14 2.23
N SER A 245 -11.54 -20.75 2.76
CA SER A 245 -11.65 -19.64 3.71
C SER A 245 -11.87 -20.19 5.12
N ALA A 246 -10.91 -19.96 5.99
CA ALA A 246 -11.01 -20.26 7.42
C ALA A 246 -11.37 -18.99 8.21
N LEU A 247 -12.44 -19.03 9.00
CA LEU A 247 -12.90 -17.92 9.83
C LEU A 247 -12.01 -17.83 11.07
N CYS A 248 -11.05 -16.89 11.10
CA CYS A 248 -10.29 -16.69 12.32
C CYS A 248 -9.62 -15.32 12.45
N LYS A 249 -9.91 -14.61 13.53
CA LYS A 249 -9.05 -13.55 14.06
C LYS A 249 -7.84 -14.11 14.85
N ASP A 250 -7.98 -15.31 15.48
CA ASP A 250 -6.98 -15.91 16.39
C ASP A 250 -6.75 -17.41 16.14
N CYS A 251 -6.98 -17.90 14.92
CA CYS A 251 -6.82 -19.32 14.61
C CYS A 251 -5.38 -19.67 14.26
N PRO A 252 -4.88 -20.80 14.71
CA PRO A 252 -3.65 -21.36 14.19
C PRO A 252 -3.89 -21.89 12.77
N ILE A 253 -3.86 -20.99 11.77
CA ILE A 253 -3.98 -21.39 10.34
C ILE A 253 -2.98 -22.51 10.02
N GLY A 254 -1.81 -22.52 10.69
CA GLY A 254 -0.83 -23.59 10.60
C GLY A 254 -1.37 -24.96 10.98
N ASP A 255 -2.22 -25.05 12.00
CA ASP A 255 -2.80 -26.33 12.42
C ASP A 255 -3.87 -26.81 11.44
N ILE A 256 -4.65 -25.90 10.84
CA ILE A 256 -5.61 -26.24 9.78
C ILE A 256 -4.85 -26.75 8.55
N VAL A 257 -3.78 -26.06 8.16
CA VAL A 257 -2.91 -26.47 7.04
C VAL A 257 -2.30 -27.86 7.29
N SER A 258 -1.80 -28.13 8.52
CA SER A 258 -1.23 -29.45 8.84
C SER A 258 -2.30 -30.54 8.79
N GLN A 259 -3.49 -30.30 9.35
CA GLN A 259 -4.59 -31.29 9.33
C GLN A 259 -5.07 -31.59 7.90
N ILE A 260 -5.19 -30.56 7.02
CA ILE A 260 -5.53 -30.81 5.62
C ILE A 260 -4.39 -31.54 4.92
N SER A 261 -3.12 -31.19 5.18
CA SER A 261 -1.96 -31.86 4.58
C SER A 261 -1.86 -33.34 4.99
N GLU A 262 -2.15 -33.67 6.24
CA GLU A 262 -2.19 -35.06 6.73
C GLU A 262 -3.29 -35.86 6.05
N ARG A 263 -4.46 -35.23 5.81
CA ARG A 263 -5.59 -35.89 5.17
C ARG A 263 -5.41 -36.04 3.66
N MET A 264 -4.66 -35.13 3.04
CA MET A 264 -4.47 -35.07 1.58
C MET A 264 -2.98 -35.09 1.20
N PRO A 265 -2.28 -36.22 1.35
CA PRO A 265 -0.85 -36.33 1.05
C PRO A 265 -0.52 -36.15 -0.44
N GLN A 266 -1.53 -36.24 -1.34
CA GLN A 266 -1.42 -35.94 -2.78
C GLN A 266 -1.45 -34.45 -3.08
N ALA A 267 -1.76 -33.60 -2.11
CA ALA A 267 -1.89 -32.18 -2.28
C ALA A 267 -0.82 -31.39 -1.51
N LYS A 268 -0.43 -30.27 -2.06
CA LYS A 268 0.36 -29.24 -1.36
C LYS A 268 -0.58 -28.20 -0.80
N VAL A 269 -0.67 -28.10 0.50
CA VAL A 269 -1.51 -27.12 1.21
C VAL A 269 -0.64 -25.95 1.64
N SER A 270 -1.04 -24.76 1.28
CA SER A 270 -0.30 -23.53 1.61
C SER A 270 -1.24 -22.48 2.17
N ALA A 271 -0.88 -21.90 3.31
CA ALA A 271 -1.55 -20.69 3.77
C ALA A 271 -1.07 -19.49 2.95
N ILE A 272 -1.99 -18.74 2.37
CA ILE A 272 -1.66 -17.50 1.64
C ILE A 272 -0.94 -16.53 2.57
N GLN A 273 -1.32 -16.48 3.84
CA GLN A 273 -0.63 -15.69 4.86
C GLN A 273 0.85 -16.02 5.07
N GLN A 274 1.31 -17.25 4.79
CA GLN A 274 2.74 -17.57 4.91
C GLN A 274 3.58 -16.92 3.81
N SER A 275 3.08 -16.95 2.58
CA SER A 275 3.73 -16.25 1.45
C SER A 275 3.74 -14.73 1.67
N VAL A 276 2.71 -14.23 2.33
CA VAL A 276 2.57 -12.82 2.69
C VAL A 276 3.45 -12.44 3.87
N ARG A 277 3.57 -13.30 4.89
CA ARG A 277 4.51 -13.05 6.00
C ARG A 277 5.95 -12.96 5.51
N ALA A 278 6.37 -13.81 4.59
CA ALA A 278 7.70 -13.74 3.98
C ALA A 278 7.92 -12.40 3.23
N ARG A 279 6.90 -11.90 2.53
CA ARG A 279 6.94 -10.56 1.91
C ARG A 279 6.88 -9.44 2.95
N SER A 280 6.04 -9.57 3.98
CA SER A 280 5.92 -8.56 5.04
C SER A 280 7.20 -8.43 5.88
N GLU A 281 7.93 -9.53 6.12
CA GLU A 281 9.25 -9.47 6.75
C GLU A 281 10.28 -8.68 5.92
N THR A 282 10.26 -8.85 4.61
CA THR A 282 11.14 -8.10 3.70
C THR A 282 10.81 -6.61 3.74
N ILE A 283 9.51 -6.26 3.75
CA ILE A 283 9.05 -4.88 3.86
C ILE A 283 9.37 -4.29 5.23
N GLU A 284 9.25 -5.08 6.29
CA GLU A 284 9.64 -4.63 7.63
C GLU A 284 11.13 -4.37 7.74
N ARG A 285 11.97 -5.21 7.13
CA ARG A 285 13.43 -4.95 7.02
C ARG A 285 13.72 -3.69 6.23
N LEU A 286 13.04 -3.49 5.09
CA LEU A 286 13.15 -2.27 4.30
C LEU A 286 12.70 -1.03 5.11
N THR A 287 11.59 -1.13 5.82
CA THR A 287 11.09 -0.03 6.69
C THR A 287 12.09 0.33 7.78
N ARG A 288 12.71 -0.67 8.43
CA ARG A 288 13.76 -0.44 9.43
C ARG A 288 15.01 0.22 8.82
N PHE A 289 15.39 -0.20 7.60
CA PHE A 289 16.47 0.43 6.87
C PHE A 289 16.15 1.89 6.52
N LEU A 290 14.96 2.19 6.01
CA LEU A 290 14.50 3.56 5.73
C LEU A 290 14.45 4.42 6.99
N ALA A 291 14.01 3.86 8.12
CA ALA A 291 14.04 4.53 9.42
C ALA A 291 15.48 4.84 9.89
N ALA A 292 16.41 3.92 9.69
CA ALA A 292 17.82 4.15 10.01
C ALA A 292 18.42 5.26 9.13
N VAL A 293 18.15 5.26 7.83
CA VAL A 293 18.57 6.34 6.92
C VAL A 293 17.97 7.69 7.36
N SER A 294 16.68 7.71 7.69
CA SER A 294 16.02 8.91 8.21
C SER A 294 16.68 9.42 9.49
N ALA A 295 17.04 8.53 10.41
CA ALA A 295 17.74 8.91 11.65
C ALA A 295 19.12 9.52 11.36
N ILE A 296 19.87 8.98 10.39
CA ILE A 296 21.17 9.54 9.97
C ILE A 296 20.98 10.95 9.38
N VAL A 297 20.01 11.14 8.49
CA VAL A 297 19.74 12.46 7.90
C VAL A 297 19.31 13.47 8.94
N LEU A 298 18.47 13.06 9.91
CA LEU A 298 18.10 13.91 11.05
C LEU A 298 19.30 14.25 11.95
N ALA A 299 20.22 13.31 12.15
CA ALA A 299 21.46 13.55 12.91
C ALA A 299 22.37 14.57 12.20
N ILE A 300 22.52 14.47 10.88
CA ILE A 300 23.26 15.44 10.06
C ILE A 300 22.60 16.83 10.16
N GLY A 301 21.28 16.90 10.03
CA GLY A 301 20.51 18.13 10.22
C GLY A 301 20.70 18.75 11.62
N SER A 302 20.70 17.89 12.65
CA SER A 302 20.97 18.29 14.05
C SER A 302 22.36 18.91 14.22
N LEU A 303 23.40 18.30 13.62
CA LEU A 303 24.77 18.81 13.65
C LEU A 303 24.88 20.14 12.90
N MET A 304 24.19 20.31 11.79
CA MET A 304 24.12 21.54 11.02
C MET A 304 23.50 22.69 11.86
N ILE A 305 22.41 22.39 12.58
CA ILE A 305 21.78 23.34 13.48
C ILE A 305 22.76 23.75 14.61
N PHE A 306 23.41 22.75 15.22
CA PHE A 306 24.37 22.96 16.29
C PHE A 306 25.51 23.88 15.86
N THR A 307 26.15 23.61 14.71
CA THR A 307 27.28 24.42 14.19
C THR A 307 26.84 25.83 13.81
N THR A 308 25.69 25.98 13.16
CA THR A 308 25.16 27.29 12.76
C THR A 308 24.75 28.13 13.96
N MET A 309 24.12 27.51 14.97
CA MET A 309 23.78 28.21 16.24
C MET A 309 25.01 28.59 17.01
N THR A 310 26.04 27.75 17.08
CA THR A 310 27.31 28.09 17.71
C THR A 310 27.96 29.31 17.06
N GLY A 311 28.04 29.35 15.72
CA GLY A 311 28.51 30.50 14.96
C GLY A 311 27.67 31.76 15.20
N SER A 312 26.33 31.62 15.22
CA SER A 312 25.43 32.75 15.49
C SER A 312 25.59 33.34 16.88
N VAL A 313 25.85 32.49 17.89
CA VAL A 313 26.13 32.93 19.28
C VAL A 313 27.45 33.68 19.34
N ILE A 314 28.52 33.17 18.72
CA ILE A 314 29.84 33.83 18.71
C ILE A 314 29.74 35.22 18.09
N GLU A 315 29.03 35.39 16.97
CA GLU A 315 28.85 36.70 16.32
C GLU A 315 28.03 37.69 17.17
N ARG A 316 27.17 37.19 18.08
CA ARG A 316 26.34 38.01 18.98
C ARG A 316 26.95 38.20 20.37
N THR A 317 28.19 37.75 20.60
CA THR A 317 28.83 37.82 21.93
C THR A 317 28.82 39.22 22.50
N LYS A 318 29.13 40.25 21.68
CA LYS A 318 29.06 41.67 22.10
C LYS A 318 27.64 42.13 22.45
N GLU A 319 26.63 41.79 21.59
CA GLU A 319 25.23 42.16 21.83
C GLU A 319 24.72 41.52 23.14
N ILE A 320 25.05 40.24 23.37
CA ILE A 320 24.70 39.51 24.60
C ILE A 320 25.39 40.10 25.82
N GLY A 321 26.66 40.47 25.67
CA GLY A 321 27.44 41.12 26.76
C GLY A 321 26.84 42.46 27.17
N VAL A 322 26.46 43.31 26.22
CA VAL A 322 25.78 44.61 26.49
C VAL A 322 24.44 44.39 27.17
N LEU A 323 23.62 43.44 26.69
CA LEU A 323 22.33 43.12 27.33
C LEU A 323 22.53 42.68 28.79
N ARG A 324 23.57 41.89 29.08
CA ARG A 324 23.92 41.50 30.45
C ARG A 324 24.40 42.64 31.31
N ALA A 325 25.20 43.56 30.75
CA ALA A 325 25.67 44.75 31.44
C ALA A 325 24.53 45.69 31.84
N ILE A 326 23.46 45.77 31.04
CA ILE A 326 22.25 46.56 31.34
C ILE A 326 21.32 45.85 32.36
N GLY A 327 21.66 44.61 32.80
CA GLY A 327 20.94 43.92 33.88
C GLY A 327 19.97 42.79 33.40
N PHE A 328 20.03 42.38 32.15
CA PHE A 328 19.26 41.20 31.72
C PHE A 328 19.78 39.93 32.39
N ARG A 329 18.87 39.15 33.01
CA ARG A 329 19.19 37.87 33.64
C ARG A 329 19.49 36.80 32.55
N ARG A 330 20.28 35.78 32.90
CA ARG A 330 20.62 34.65 32.00
C ARG A 330 19.38 34.00 31.39
N GLU A 331 18.33 33.84 32.20
CA GLU A 331 17.07 33.25 31.75
C GLU A 331 16.39 34.03 30.61
N HIS A 332 16.50 35.35 30.60
CA HIS A 332 15.91 36.19 29.55
C HIS A 332 16.62 35.98 28.23
N ILE A 333 17.94 35.77 28.23
CA ILE A 333 18.76 35.51 27.06
C ILE A 333 18.43 34.11 26.52
N ILE A 334 18.38 33.08 27.39
CA ILE A 334 18.01 31.71 27.03
C ILE A 334 16.61 31.71 26.42
N LYS A 335 15.62 32.31 27.06
CA LYS A 335 14.24 32.39 26.55
C LYS A 335 14.16 33.07 25.18
N GLY A 336 14.91 34.14 24.97
CA GLY A 336 14.95 34.85 23.68
C GLY A 336 15.49 34.00 22.55
N LEU A 337 16.61 33.31 22.76
CA LEU A 337 17.23 32.42 21.78
C LEU A 337 16.40 31.15 21.54
N MET A 338 15.79 30.58 22.59
CA MET A 338 14.90 29.41 22.45
C MET A 338 13.64 29.73 21.65
N ILE A 339 13.05 30.93 21.81
CA ILE A 339 11.91 31.37 20.96
C ILE A 339 12.34 31.48 19.50
N GLU A 340 13.54 32.03 19.23
CA GLU A 340 14.08 32.12 17.87
C GLU A 340 14.21 30.74 17.24
N VAL A 341 14.80 29.77 17.95
CA VAL A 341 14.93 28.38 17.50
C VAL A 341 13.57 27.72 17.32
N ALA A 342 12.63 27.89 18.24
CA ALA A 342 11.31 27.28 18.16
C ALA A 342 10.54 27.76 16.93
N VAL A 343 10.59 29.05 16.60
CA VAL A 343 9.96 29.61 15.40
C VAL A 343 10.57 29.00 14.13
N ILE A 344 11.90 28.95 14.05
CA ILE A 344 12.62 28.36 12.92
C ILE A 344 12.26 26.86 12.79
N SER A 345 12.21 26.14 13.90
CA SER A 345 11.89 24.71 13.92
C SER A 345 10.46 24.39 13.49
N ILE A 346 9.50 25.22 13.91
CA ILE A 346 8.10 25.07 13.47
C ILE A 346 7.98 25.35 11.97
N LEU A 347 8.60 26.41 11.48
CA LEU A 347 8.60 26.73 10.04
C LEU A 347 9.30 25.65 9.22
N GLY A 348 10.46 25.16 9.69
CA GLY A 348 11.21 24.07 9.07
C GLY A 348 10.44 22.75 9.09
N GLY A 349 9.77 22.44 10.19
CA GLY A 349 8.89 21.26 10.30
C GLY A 349 7.70 21.30 9.35
N LEU A 350 7.03 22.45 9.24
CA LEU A 350 5.92 22.66 8.28
C LEU A 350 6.37 22.56 6.83
N MET A 351 7.48 23.25 6.49
CA MET A 351 8.04 23.16 5.13
C MET A 351 8.54 21.76 4.81
N GLY A 352 9.17 21.09 5.78
CA GLY A 352 9.63 19.72 5.65
C GLY A 352 8.47 18.74 5.44
N TRP A 353 7.41 18.86 6.24
CA TRP A 353 6.20 18.06 6.03
C TRP A 353 5.62 18.27 4.64
N GLY A 354 5.41 19.52 4.20
CA GLY A 354 4.86 19.81 2.87
C GLY A 354 5.75 19.29 1.73
N ALA A 355 7.07 19.52 1.82
CA ALA A 355 8.04 19.02 0.85
C ALA A 355 8.13 17.48 0.84
N GLY A 356 8.08 16.84 2.01
CA GLY A 356 8.09 15.39 2.14
C GLY A 356 6.83 14.74 1.55
N MET A 357 5.66 15.32 1.79
CA MET A 357 4.40 14.88 1.19
C MET A 357 4.41 15.04 -0.33
N LEU A 358 4.90 16.17 -0.83
CA LEU A 358 5.03 16.41 -2.26
C LEU A 358 6.00 15.42 -2.91
N ALA A 359 7.15 15.16 -2.28
CA ALA A 359 8.12 14.18 -2.76
C ALA A 359 7.55 12.77 -2.77
N SER A 360 6.81 12.36 -1.74
CA SER A 360 6.10 11.08 -1.68
C SER A 360 5.07 10.97 -2.81
N TRP A 361 4.27 12.01 -3.04
CA TRP A 361 3.27 12.04 -4.11
C TRP A 361 3.90 11.91 -5.51
N LEU A 362 5.03 12.56 -5.75
CA LEU A 362 5.77 12.46 -7.02
C LEU A 362 6.46 11.09 -7.20
N ALA A 363 6.84 10.44 -6.10
CA ALA A 363 7.49 9.13 -6.13
C ALA A 363 6.50 7.97 -6.31
N LEU A 364 5.27 8.09 -5.83
CA LEU A 364 4.24 7.05 -5.85
C LEU A 364 4.02 6.38 -7.22
N PRO A 365 3.93 7.10 -8.37
CA PRO A 365 3.72 6.48 -9.68
C PRO A 365 4.86 5.54 -10.13
N TYR A 366 6.05 5.68 -9.53
CA TYR A 366 7.20 4.81 -9.86
C TYR A 366 7.23 3.51 -9.05
N PHE A 367 6.46 3.44 -7.95
CA PHE A 367 6.46 2.30 -7.03
C PHE A 367 5.13 1.56 -6.95
N ALA A 368 4.06 2.11 -7.48
CA ALA A 368 2.72 1.53 -7.44
C ALA A 368 2.05 1.57 -8.81
N GLU A 369 1.53 0.43 -9.25
CA GLU A 369 0.78 0.29 -10.52
C GLU A 369 -0.67 0.76 -10.40
N THR A 370 -1.20 0.86 -9.18
CA THR A 370 -2.59 1.29 -8.91
C THR A 370 -2.64 2.75 -8.50
N ARG A 371 -3.77 3.41 -8.78
CA ARG A 371 -4.05 4.78 -8.31
C ARG A 371 -4.20 4.76 -6.80
N ILE A 372 -3.09 4.94 -6.07
CA ILE A 372 -3.14 5.11 -4.62
C ILE A 372 -3.81 6.45 -4.33
N VAL A 373 -4.91 6.40 -3.59
CA VAL A 373 -5.58 7.60 -3.08
C VAL A 373 -4.65 8.25 -2.07
N PHE A 374 -4.24 9.47 -2.36
CA PHE A 374 -3.41 10.26 -1.45
C PHE A 374 -4.23 10.59 -0.20
N GLU A 375 -3.94 9.92 0.89
CA GLU A 375 -4.61 10.16 2.16
C GLU A 375 -3.86 11.22 2.96
N PHE A 376 -4.54 12.34 3.22
CA PHE A 376 -4.01 13.40 4.05
C PHE A 376 -3.99 12.94 5.51
N GLN A 377 -2.79 12.64 6.04
CA GLN A 377 -2.61 12.19 7.43
C GLN A 377 -2.21 13.37 8.34
N PRO A 378 -3.15 13.99 9.05
CA PRO A 378 -2.86 15.15 9.90
C PRO A 378 -1.93 14.79 11.06
N LEU A 379 -1.93 13.54 11.49
CA LEU A 379 -1.04 13.06 12.56
C LEU A 379 0.44 13.12 12.15
N LEU A 380 0.75 12.87 10.87
CA LEU A 380 2.12 13.02 10.35
C LEU A 380 2.57 14.48 10.36
N ALA A 381 1.68 15.45 10.10
CA ALA A 381 2.01 16.86 10.18
C ALA A 381 2.40 17.25 11.62
N VAL A 382 1.60 16.83 12.59
CA VAL A 382 1.87 17.12 14.02
C VAL A 382 3.19 16.46 14.46
N SER A 383 3.42 15.19 14.07
CA SER A 383 4.66 14.49 14.41
C SER A 383 5.90 15.11 13.76
N ALA A 384 5.80 15.58 12.52
CA ALA A 384 6.87 16.26 11.81
C ALA A 384 7.26 17.60 12.47
N ILE A 385 6.26 18.40 12.87
CA ILE A 385 6.48 19.67 13.58
C ILE A 385 7.10 19.38 14.95
N ALA A 386 6.60 18.39 15.68
CA ALA A 386 7.12 17.99 16.97
C ALA A 386 8.58 17.51 16.86
N ALA A 387 8.90 16.68 15.88
CA ALA A 387 10.26 16.21 15.61
C ALA A 387 11.19 17.37 15.28
N GLY A 388 10.79 18.28 14.39
CA GLY A 388 11.56 19.50 14.08
C GLY A 388 11.84 20.35 15.32
N LEU A 389 10.82 20.52 16.18
CA LEU A 389 10.94 21.29 17.42
C LEU A 389 11.88 20.61 18.42
N VAL A 390 11.79 19.31 18.59
CA VAL A 390 12.68 18.52 19.48
C VAL A 390 14.11 18.60 18.97
N ILE A 391 14.35 18.35 17.69
CA ILE A 391 15.69 18.38 17.08
C ILE A 391 16.29 19.79 17.21
N GLY A 392 15.54 20.83 16.86
CA GLY A 392 15.99 22.21 16.92
C GLY A 392 16.35 22.65 18.37
N THR A 393 15.47 22.32 19.32
CA THR A 393 15.71 22.67 20.74
C THR A 393 16.87 21.90 21.34
N VAL A 394 16.97 20.60 21.12
CA VAL A 394 18.05 19.75 21.64
C VAL A 394 19.40 20.19 21.05
N SER A 395 19.48 20.38 19.74
CA SER A 395 20.71 20.76 19.04
C SER A 395 21.22 22.16 19.47
N SER A 396 20.30 23.07 19.75
CA SER A 396 20.62 24.44 20.13
C SER A 396 20.86 24.63 21.64
N PHE A 397 20.53 23.62 22.45
CA PHE A 397 20.56 23.75 23.91
C PHE A 397 21.96 24.08 24.44
N TYR A 398 22.98 23.34 24.02
CA TYR A 398 24.35 23.57 24.44
C TYR A 398 24.91 24.95 24.02
N PRO A 399 24.81 25.36 22.74
CA PRO A 399 25.27 26.70 22.33
C PRO A 399 24.58 27.83 23.09
N ILE A 400 23.27 27.69 23.34
CA ILE A 400 22.48 28.73 24.06
C ILE A 400 22.90 28.83 25.51
N ILE A 401 23.13 27.73 26.23
CA ILE A 401 23.61 27.76 27.60
C ILE A 401 25.00 28.39 27.67
N ARG A 402 25.90 28.00 26.75
CA ARG A 402 27.25 28.60 26.70
C ARG A 402 27.17 30.11 26.48
N ALA A 403 26.31 30.58 25.58
CA ALA A 403 26.05 32.00 25.34
C ALA A 403 25.61 32.75 26.62
N SER A 404 24.71 32.14 27.41
CA SER A 404 24.16 32.74 28.60
C SER A 404 25.17 32.88 29.75
N ARG A 405 26.28 32.11 29.71
CA ARG A 405 27.33 32.09 30.74
C ARG A 405 28.49 33.05 30.43
N LEU A 406 28.50 33.76 29.31
CA LEU A 406 29.54 34.72 28.95
C LEU A 406 29.66 35.83 30.00
N ASP A 407 30.90 36.14 30.36
CA ASP A 407 31.18 37.27 31.31
C ASP A 407 31.03 38.60 30.54
N PRO A 408 30.26 39.57 31.07
CA PRO A 408 30.12 40.89 30.44
C PRO A 408 31.45 41.60 30.22
N SER A 409 32.40 41.42 31.11
CA SER A 409 33.73 42.04 31.02
C SER A 409 34.57 41.49 29.87
N GLU A 410 34.52 40.19 29.64
CA GLU A 410 35.19 39.56 28.49
C GLU A 410 34.48 39.84 27.15
N ALA A 411 33.13 39.87 27.14
CA ALA A 411 32.36 40.12 25.96
C ALA A 411 32.57 41.52 25.34
N VAL A 412 32.85 42.52 26.16
CA VAL A 412 33.16 43.88 25.70
C VAL A 412 34.62 44.04 25.26
N ARG A 413 35.52 43.17 25.74
CA ARG A 413 36.95 43.20 25.44
C ARG A 413 37.34 42.44 24.16
N TYR A 414 36.41 41.68 23.60
CA TYR A 414 36.60 40.99 22.30
C TYR A 414 36.58 42.02 21.16
N VAL A 415 37.74 42.53 20.81
CA VAL A 415 38.00 43.38 19.63
C VAL A 415 38.35 42.47 18.45
#